data_ca974f39d5cd05dedc9ea46cd5b0b4f2
#
_entry.id   ca974f39d5cd05dedc9ea46cd5b0b4f2
#
_cell.length_a   1.000
_cell.length_b   1.000
_cell.length_c   1.000
_cell.angle_alpha   90.00
_cell.angle_beta   90.00
_cell.angle_gamma   90.00
#
_symmetry.space_group_name_H-M   'P 1'
#
loop_
_entity.id
_entity.type
_entity.pdbx_description
1 polymer ?
#
loop_
_entity_poly.entity_id
_entity_poly.type
_entity_poly.pdbx_seq_one_letter_code
_entity_poly.pdbx_strand_id
1 'polypeptide(L)'
;MTERAVSSQLEVAVDAQTAFRAFTAEMDLWWVRGPINFFDAARAVAKVCEEGVGGRILEVYESGDPLEVARITAWEPGVLVAWDSSVDDVRTEVRFTPTPSGTLVRVTATIPDGGADRGGTSYVRVVPPWFGAWCARRADAPRSPAELARLALAVYYPKPATAARWLADAFGLTPTNPIPDSDSGRAWIEFHVGNCSLLVFGLDSAPGGAPAASTHVPWLFVEDLDAHFARAVARGADVVEGIHSHGYRAYVARDPDGYTWTIAQARPGMR
;
A
#
# COMPACT_ATOMS: atom_id res chain seq x y z
N MET A 1 -18.90 -19.88 -25.59
CA MET A 1 -17.87 -18.92 -25.17
C MET A 1 -17.30 -19.43 -23.87
N THR A 2 -16.04 -19.76 -23.85
CA THR A 2 -15.39 -20.29 -22.65
C THR A 2 -14.84 -19.09 -21.85
N GLU A 3 -15.26 -18.92 -20.60
CA GLU A 3 -14.70 -17.92 -19.69
C GLU A 3 -13.62 -18.58 -18.82
N ARG A 4 -12.55 -17.85 -18.50
CA ARG A 4 -11.57 -18.27 -17.52
C ARG A 4 -11.83 -17.53 -16.21
N ALA A 5 -12.15 -18.26 -15.15
CA ALA A 5 -12.31 -17.71 -13.82
C ALA A 5 -11.15 -18.15 -12.89
N VAL A 6 -10.66 -17.22 -12.09
CA VAL A 6 -9.71 -17.47 -11.00
C VAL A 6 -10.29 -16.90 -9.71
N SER A 7 -10.04 -17.58 -8.58
CA SER A 7 -10.61 -17.11 -7.31
C SER A 7 -9.65 -17.37 -6.14
N SER A 8 -9.82 -16.59 -5.10
CA SER A 8 -9.22 -16.80 -3.78
C SER A 8 -10.23 -16.48 -2.69
N GLN A 9 -9.92 -16.89 -1.47
CA GLN A 9 -10.74 -16.60 -0.31
C GLN A 9 -9.89 -16.49 0.95
N LEU A 10 -10.43 -15.74 1.91
CA LEU A 10 -9.87 -15.64 3.27
C LEU A 10 -11.01 -15.48 4.25
N GLU A 11 -10.76 -15.83 5.51
CA GLU A 11 -11.66 -15.53 6.62
C GLU A 11 -11.07 -14.39 7.44
N VAL A 12 -11.90 -13.40 7.79
CA VAL A 12 -11.52 -12.24 8.61
C VAL A 12 -12.39 -12.17 9.86
N ALA A 13 -11.80 -11.82 11.01
CA ALA A 13 -12.45 -11.79 12.31
C ALA A 13 -13.26 -10.51 12.55
N VAL A 14 -14.01 -10.07 11.52
CA VAL A 14 -14.94 -8.92 11.59
C VAL A 14 -16.26 -9.30 10.91
N ASP A 15 -17.37 -8.67 11.30
CA ASP A 15 -18.66 -8.91 10.68
C ASP A 15 -18.70 -8.46 9.21
N ALA A 16 -19.69 -8.95 8.44
CA ALA A 16 -19.75 -8.74 7.00
C ALA A 16 -19.93 -7.27 6.59
N GLN A 17 -20.64 -6.46 7.39
CA GLN A 17 -20.78 -5.03 7.14
C GLN A 17 -19.45 -4.31 7.34
N THR A 18 -18.74 -4.66 8.41
CA THR A 18 -17.42 -4.13 8.71
C THR A 18 -16.41 -4.57 7.65
N ALA A 19 -16.42 -5.84 7.23
CA ALA A 19 -15.55 -6.35 6.15
C ALA A 19 -15.81 -5.62 4.83
N PHE A 20 -17.08 -5.43 4.46
CA PHE A 20 -17.45 -4.71 3.23
C PHE A 20 -16.96 -3.26 3.26
N ARG A 21 -17.21 -2.53 4.36
CA ARG A 21 -16.74 -1.14 4.53
C ARG A 21 -15.22 -1.06 4.53
N ALA A 22 -14.55 -1.97 5.23
CA ALA A 22 -13.09 -2.03 5.23
C ALA A 22 -12.53 -2.31 3.83
N PHE A 23 -13.21 -3.17 3.05
CA PHE A 23 -12.79 -3.49 1.69
C PHE A 23 -12.93 -2.29 0.74
N THR A 24 -14.04 -1.57 0.82
CA THR A 24 -14.41 -0.48 -0.10
C THR A 24 -13.90 0.89 0.38
N ALA A 25 -14.48 1.43 1.44
CA ALA A 25 -14.18 2.77 1.93
C ALA A 25 -12.75 2.92 2.48
N GLU A 26 -12.14 1.82 2.95
CA GLU A 26 -10.78 1.81 3.47
C GLU A 26 -9.77 1.24 2.45
N MET A 27 -10.12 1.15 1.15
CA MET A 27 -9.28 0.52 0.12
C MET A 27 -7.87 1.10 0.10
N ASP A 28 -7.70 2.40 0.24
CA ASP A 28 -6.41 3.06 0.28
C ASP A 28 -5.54 2.67 1.49
N LEU A 29 -6.15 2.19 2.57
CA LEU A 29 -5.45 1.83 3.80
C LEU A 29 -4.87 0.41 3.78
N TRP A 30 -5.43 -0.48 2.96
CA TRP A 30 -4.93 -1.85 2.83
C TRP A 30 -4.26 -2.12 1.47
N TRP A 31 -4.49 -1.29 0.46
CA TRP A 31 -3.79 -1.42 -0.81
C TRP A 31 -2.31 -1.08 -0.60
N VAL A 32 -1.44 -2.08 -0.76
CA VAL A 32 -0.01 -1.91 -0.52
C VAL A 32 0.59 -0.96 -1.54
N ARG A 33 1.28 0.05 -1.04
CA ARG A 33 1.95 1.05 -1.87
C ARG A 33 3.28 0.52 -2.39
N GLY A 34 3.58 0.85 -3.62
CA GLY A 34 4.82 0.43 -4.25
C GLY A 34 4.76 0.55 -5.77
N PRO A 35 5.91 0.48 -6.45
CA PRO A 35 6.02 0.75 -7.87
C PRO A 35 5.31 -0.26 -8.77
N ILE A 36 4.98 -1.45 -8.25
CA ILE A 36 4.31 -2.50 -9.02
C ILE A 36 2.80 -2.57 -8.76
N ASN A 37 2.29 -1.75 -7.83
CA ASN A 37 0.90 -1.85 -7.33
C ASN A 37 0.00 -0.74 -7.87
N PHE A 38 0.55 0.15 -8.67
CA PHE A 38 -0.13 1.24 -9.35
C PHE A 38 0.29 1.26 -10.82
N PHE A 39 -0.58 1.75 -11.69
CA PHE A 39 -0.28 1.93 -13.12
C PHE A 39 0.78 3.01 -13.32
N ASP A 40 0.71 4.10 -12.53
CA ASP A 40 1.74 5.13 -12.47
C ASP A 40 2.14 5.40 -11.01
N ALA A 41 2.95 4.50 -10.48
CA ALA A 41 3.39 4.57 -9.08
C ALA A 41 4.22 5.82 -8.75
N ALA A 42 4.86 6.45 -9.75
CA ALA A 42 5.62 7.68 -9.54
C ALA A 42 4.73 8.88 -9.23
N ARG A 43 3.46 8.85 -9.63
CA ARG A 43 2.49 9.93 -9.45
C ARG A 43 1.37 9.57 -8.48
N ALA A 44 1.14 8.27 -8.23
CA ALA A 44 0.01 7.79 -7.44
C ALA A 44 0.13 8.20 -5.98
N VAL A 45 -0.95 8.79 -5.44
CA VAL A 45 -1.06 9.21 -4.04
C VAL A 45 -2.16 8.49 -3.27
N ALA A 46 -3.16 7.92 -3.96
CA ALA A 46 -4.26 7.19 -3.34
C ALA A 46 -4.89 6.15 -4.28
N LYS A 47 -5.56 5.16 -3.65
CA LYS A 47 -6.50 4.23 -4.32
C LYS A 47 -7.88 4.46 -3.71
N VAL A 48 -8.85 4.90 -4.50
CA VAL A 48 -10.18 5.27 -4.02
C VAL A 48 -11.24 4.38 -4.63
N CYS A 49 -12.16 3.89 -3.82
CA CYS A 49 -13.37 3.20 -4.26
C CYS A 49 -14.57 4.12 -3.97
N GLU A 50 -15.20 4.63 -5.03
CA GLU A 50 -16.44 5.41 -4.91
C GLU A 50 -17.62 4.49 -4.57
N GLU A 51 -18.61 5.00 -3.84
CA GLU A 51 -19.74 4.20 -3.39
C GLU A 51 -20.79 4.01 -4.49
N GLY A 52 -21.47 2.86 -4.45
CA GLY A 52 -22.64 2.58 -5.27
C GLY A 52 -22.35 2.06 -6.68
N VAL A 53 -23.42 1.57 -7.32
CA VAL A 53 -23.37 1.16 -8.73
C VAL A 53 -23.10 2.37 -9.62
N GLY A 54 -22.16 2.21 -10.57
CA GLY A 54 -21.64 3.30 -11.40
C GLY A 54 -20.49 4.07 -10.76
N GLY A 55 -20.21 3.88 -9.47
CA GLY A 55 -19.02 4.38 -8.80
C GLY A 55 -17.74 3.83 -9.45
N ARG A 56 -16.62 4.49 -9.22
CA ARG A 56 -15.34 4.16 -9.86
C ARG A 56 -14.33 3.66 -8.84
N ILE A 57 -13.44 2.79 -9.28
CA ILE A 57 -12.18 2.55 -8.56
C ILE A 57 -11.11 3.39 -9.26
N LEU A 58 -10.50 4.31 -8.50
CA LEU A 58 -9.58 5.30 -9.02
C LEU A 58 -8.17 5.11 -8.48
N GLU A 59 -7.20 5.30 -9.36
CA GLU A 59 -5.83 5.62 -8.99
C GLU A 59 -5.67 7.14 -9.05
N VAL A 60 -5.52 7.76 -7.88
CA VAL A 60 -5.45 9.22 -7.75
C VAL A 60 -3.99 9.66 -7.82
N TYR A 61 -3.72 10.69 -8.60
CA TYR A 61 -2.40 11.26 -8.79
C TYR A 61 -2.24 12.57 -8.04
N GLU A 62 -1.01 12.95 -7.73
CA GLU A 62 -0.68 14.25 -7.10
C GLU A 62 -1.14 15.43 -7.97
N SER A 63 -1.10 15.26 -9.29
CA SER A 63 -1.53 16.25 -10.26
C SER A 63 -2.12 15.59 -11.50
N GLY A 64 -3.06 16.28 -12.14
CA GLY A 64 -3.80 15.78 -13.31
C GLY A 64 -5.01 14.93 -12.94
N ASP A 65 -5.68 14.39 -13.95
CA ASP A 65 -6.88 13.58 -13.77
C ASP A 65 -6.52 12.20 -13.20
N PRO A 66 -7.35 11.64 -12.30
CA PRO A 66 -7.16 10.28 -11.81
C PRO A 66 -7.42 9.26 -12.93
N LEU A 67 -6.74 8.12 -12.86
CA LEU A 67 -7.03 6.98 -13.72
C LEU A 67 -8.23 6.20 -13.17
N GLU A 68 -9.28 6.05 -13.96
CA GLU A 68 -10.32 5.08 -13.68
C GLU A 68 -9.80 3.67 -14.01
N VAL A 69 -9.60 2.86 -12.98
CA VAL A 69 -9.13 1.47 -13.15
C VAL A 69 -10.27 0.47 -13.24
N ALA A 70 -11.44 0.82 -12.69
CA ALA A 70 -12.63 -0.03 -12.78
C ALA A 70 -13.91 0.78 -12.50
N ARG A 71 -15.05 0.21 -12.91
CA ARG A 71 -16.39 0.75 -12.67
C ARG A 71 -17.27 -0.28 -11.95
N ILE A 72 -17.91 0.15 -10.88
CA ILE A 72 -18.74 -0.71 -10.03
C ILE A 72 -20.03 -1.08 -10.76
N THR A 73 -20.30 -2.37 -10.83
CA THR A 73 -21.47 -2.95 -11.49
C THR A 73 -22.48 -3.56 -10.50
N ALA A 74 -22.04 -3.90 -9.28
CA ALA A 74 -22.93 -4.31 -8.19
C ALA A 74 -22.43 -3.75 -6.86
N TRP A 75 -23.35 -3.36 -5.98
CA TRP A 75 -23.08 -2.78 -4.67
C TRP A 75 -24.16 -3.18 -3.67
N GLU A 76 -23.88 -4.19 -2.86
CA GLU A 76 -24.77 -4.72 -1.83
C GLU A 76 -24.00 -4.75 -0.50
N PRO A 77 -24.12 -3.71 0.35
CA PRO A 77 -23.34 -3.60 1.58
C PRO A 77 -23.43 -4.84 2.47
N GLY A 78 -22.27 -5.37 2.84
CA GLY A 78 -22.15 -6.58 3.65
C GLY A 78 -22.36 -7.88 2.88
N VAL A 79 -22.64 -7.84 1.57
CA VAL A 79 -22.93 -9.03 0.75
C VAL A 79 -22.03 -9.13 -0.46
N LEU A 80 -21.97 -8.07 -1.27
CA LEU A 80 -21.34 -8.12 -2.59
C LEU A 80 -20.86 -6.74 -3.05
N VAL A 81 -19.69 -6.69 -3.62
CA VAL A 81 -19.24 -5.63 -4.54
C VAL A 81 -18.68 -6.28 -5.80
N ALA A 82 -19.05 -5.76 -6.98
CA ALA A 82 -18.50 -6.21 -8.25
C ALA A 82 -18.19 -5.03 -9.16
N TRP A 83 -17.23 -5.21 -10.04
CA TRP A 83 -16.82 -4.19 -11.00
C TRP A 83 -16.30 -4.80 -12.29
N ASP A 84 -16.42 -4.04 -13.38
CA ASP A 84 -15.74 -4.28 -14.63
C ASP A 84 -14.48 -3.40 -14.69
N SER A 85 -13.37 -3.97 -15.11
CA SER A 85 -12.12 -3.23 -15.30
C SER A 85 -12.28 -2.20 -16.44
N SER A 86 -11.71 -1.01 -16.26
CA SER A 86 -11.64 0.02 -17.29
C SER A 86 -10.34 -0.03 -18.09
N VAL A 87 -9.40 -0.91 -17.70
CA VAL A 87 -8.05 -1.01 -18.30
C VAL A 87 -7.78 -2.34 -19.00
N ASP A 88 -8.64 -3.34 -18.77
CA ASP A 88 -8.59 -4.66 -19.40
C ASP A 88 -10.00 -5.28 -19.46
N ASP A 89 -10.11 -6.58 -19.80
CA ASP A 89 -11.39 -7.26 -19.95
C ASP A 89 -11.79 -8.08 -18.70
N VAL A 90 -11.22 -7.77 -17.55
CA VAL A 90 -11.45 -8.50 -16.31
C VAL A 90 -12.69 -7.97 -15.58
N ARG A 91 -13.60 -8.88 -15.23
CA ARG A 91 -14.68 -8.63 -14.27
C ARG A 91 -14.29 -9.22 -12.92
N THR A 92 -14.44 -8.44 -11.84
CA THR A 92 -14.16 -8.91 -10.48
C THR A 92 -15.42 -8.86 -9.63
N GLU A 93 -15.62 -9.90 -8.83
CA GLU A 93 -16.67 -10.02 -7.84
C GLU A 93 -16.05 -10.34 -6.47
N VAL A 94 -16.51 -9.66 -5.43
CA VAL A 94 -16.12 -9.90 -4.04
C VAL A 94 -17.36 -10.15 -3.21
N ARG A 95 -17.48 -11.37 -2.66
CA ARG A 95 -18.59 -11.78 -1.80
C ARG A 95 -18.15 -11.85 -0.35
N PHE A 96 -19.05 -11.39 0.53
CA PHE A 96 -18.89 -11.36 1.97
C PHE A 96 -19.96 -12.29 2.58
N THR A 97 -19.52 -13.42 3.12
CA THR A 97 -20.43 -14.43 3.70
C THR A 97 -20.16 -14.52 5.19
N PRO A 98 -21.16 -14.22 6.06
CA PRO A 98 -21.02 -14.38 7.50
C PRO A 98 -20.62 -15.81 7.89
N THR A 99 -19.71 -15.93 8.86
CA THR A 99 -19.32 -17.19 9.50
C THR A 99 -19.43 -17.08 11.01
N PRO A 100 -19.35 -18.18 11.77
CA PRO A 100 -19.35 -18.12 13.23
C PRO A 100 -18.18 -17.31 13.83
N SER A 101 -17.04 -17.22 13.11
CA SER A 101 -15.80 -16.52 13.54
C SER A 101 -15.63 -15.15 12.90
N GLY A 102 -16.50 -14.74 11.97
CA GLY A 102 -16.40 -13.44 11.30
C GLY A 102 -17.00 -13.44 9.90
N THR A 103 -16.17 -13.30 8.87
CA THR A 103 -16.64 -13.20 7.47
C THR A 103 -15.69 -13.96 6.54
N LEU A 104 -16.24 -14.84 5.72
CA LEU A 104 -15.54 -15.40 4.57
C LEU A 104 -15.64 -14.41 3.40
N VAL A 105 -14.52 -13.90 2.98
CA VAL A 105 -14.38 -13.00 1.82
C VAL A 105 -13.85 -13.81 0.65
N ARG A 106 -14.63 -13.88 -0.43
CA ARG A 106 -14.23 -14.58 -1.67
C ARG A 106 -14.11 -13.56 -2.79
N VAL A 107 -12.96 -13.57 -3.47
CA VAL A 107 -12.69 -12.76 -4.65
C VAL A 107 -12.67 -13.67 -5.87
N THR A 108 -13.43 -13.33 -6.89
CA THR A 108 -13.45 -14.04 -8.18
C THR A 108 -13.20 -13.05 -9.30
N ALA A 109 -12.23 -13.33 -10.14
CA ALA A 109 -11.96 -12.57 -11.36
C ALA A 109 -12.25 -13.47 -12.58
N THR A 110 -13.00 -12.95 -13.53
CA THR A 110 -13.43 -13.63 -14.75
C THR A 110 -12.94 -12.86 -15.97
N ILE A 111 -12.39 -13.58 -16.95
CA ILE A 111 -11.90 -13.04 -18.20
C ILE A 111 -12.63 -13.76 -19.33
N PRO A 112 -13.25 -13.07 -20.30
CA PRO A 112 -13.83 -13.67 -21.47
C PRO A 112 -12.75 -14.34 -22.33
N ASP A 113 -13.14 -15.31 -23.14
CA ASP A 113 -12.22 -16.02 -24.05
C ASP A 113 -11.55 -15.02 -25.01
N GLY A 114 -10.20 -15.03 -25.03
CA GLY A 114 -9.40 -14.07 -25.80
C GLY A 114 -9.31 -12.67 -25.19
N GLY A 115 -9.90 -12.43 -24.02
CA GLY A 115 -9.83 -11.15 -23.30
C GLY A 115 -8.44 -10.87 -22.73
N ALA A 116 -8.13 -9.58 -22.59
CA ALA A 116 -6.87 -9.08 -22.02
C ALA A 116 -6.92 -9.05 -20.49
N ASP A 117 -5.79 -9.37 -19.86
CA ASP A 117 -5.52 -9.16 -18.44
C ASP A 117 -4.27 -8.29 -18.30
N ARG A 118 -4.45 -7.05 -17.86
CA ARG A 118 -3.37 -6.10 -17.59
C ARG A 118 -3.20 -5.84 -16.09
N GLY A 119 -3.70 -6.75 -15.27
CA GLY A 119 -3.60 -6.67 -13.82
C GLY A 119 -4.93 -6.77 -13.09
N GLY A 120 -6.07 -6.84 -13.78
CA GLY A 120 -7.39 -6.98 -13.15
C GLY A 120 -7.51 -8.24 -12.29
N THR A 121 -6.87 -9.35 -12.68
CA THR A 121 -6.84 -10.57 -11.87
C THR A 121 -5.95 -10.47 -10.63
N SER A 122 -5.14 -9.42 -10.50
CA SER A 122 -4.25 -9.24 -9.35
C SER A 122 -4.99 -9.19 -8.01
N TYR A 123 -6.24 -8.69 -7.98
CA TYR A 123 -7.08 -8.69 -6.78
C TYR A 123 -7.22 -10.07 -6.15
N VAL A 124 -7.38 -11.11 -6.97
CA VAL A 124 -7.45 -12.51 -6.48
C VAL A 124 -6.20 -12.89 -5.67
N ARG A 125 -5.03 -12.43 -6.09
CA ARG A 125 -3.76 -12.75 -5.43
C ARG A 125 -3.48 -11.87 -4.23
N VAL A 126 -3.78 -10.56 -4.31
CA VAL A 126 -3.37 -9.59 -3.29
C VAL A 126 -4.37 -9.41 -2.16
N VAL A 127 -5.68 -9.64 -2.39
CA VAL A 127 -6.70 -9.48 -1.35
C VAL A 127 -6.45 -10.37 -0.14
N PRO A 128 -6.20 -11.70 -0.25
CA PRO A 128 -5.96 -12.50 0.94
C PRO A 128 -4.85 -11.96 1.84
N PRO A 129 -3.63 -11.69 1.37
CA PRO A 129 -2.56 -11.19 2.25
C PRO A 129 -2.77 -9.74 2.68
N TRP A 130 -3.16 -8.83 1.80
CA TRP A 130 -3.20 -7.40 2.13
C TRP A 130 -4.43 -7.01 2.93
N PHE A 131 -5.60 -7.41 2.45
CA PHE A 131 -6.85 -7.14 3.14
C PHE A 131 -6.96 -7.92 4.46
N GLY A 132 -6.49 -9.18 4.47
CA GLY A 132 -6.43 -9.98 5.69
C GLY A 132 -5.55 -9.33 6.76
N ALA A 133 -4.35 -8.87 6.39
CA ALA A 133 -3.47 -8.14 7.29
C ALA A 133 -4.10 -6.85 7.81
N TRP A 134 -4.82 -6.11 6.95
CA TRP A 134 -5.56 -4.92 7.37
C TRP A 134 -6.66 -5.26 8.38
N CYS A 135 -7.52 -6.22 8.09
CA CYS A 135 -8.58 -6.63 9.00
C CYS A 135 -8.05 -7.06 10.38
N ALA A 136 -6.91 -7.74 10.42
CA ALA A 136 -6.30 -8.18 11.67
C ALA A 136 -5.80 -7.04 12.56
N ARG A 137 -5.42 -5.90 11.99
CA ARG A 137 -4.81 -4.76 12.72
C ARG A 137 -5.62 -3.48 12.72
N ARG A 138 -6.74 -3.39 11.95
CA ARG A 138 -7.47 -2.14 11.75
C ARG A 138 -8.04 -1.51 13.02
N ALA A 139 -8.34 -2.32 14.04
CA ALA A 139 -8.81 -1.82 15.33
C ALA A 139 -7.74 -0.98 16.05
N ASP A 140 -6.47 -1.35 15.88
CA ASP A 140 -5.32 -0.70 16.50
C ASP A 140 -4.60 0.29 15.56
N ALA A 141 -5.05 0.37 14.29
CA ALA A 141 -4.47 1.28 13.32
C ALA A 141 -4.77 2.74 13.68
N PRO A 142 -3.81 3.67 13.49
CA PRO A 142 -4.04 5.10 13.69
C PRO A 142 -5.19 5.59 12.83
N ARG A 143 -6.09 6.38 13.41
CA ARG A 143 -7.28 6.93 12.75
C ARG A 143 -7.09 8.36 12.30
N SER A 144 -6.03 9.00 12.78
CA SER A 144 -5.64 10.34 12.37
C SER A 144 -4.12 10.47 12.28
N PRO A 145 -3.60 11.47 11.55
CA PRO A 145 -2.16 11.75 11.51
C PRO A 145 -1.56 12.02 12.90
N ALA A 146 -2.37 12.51 13.85
CA ALA A 146 -1.89 12.78 15.21
C ALA A 146 -1.51 11.50 16.00
N GLU A 147 -2.12 10.38 15.66
CA GLU A 147 -1.89 9.08 16.31
C GLU A 147 -0.72 8.29 15.69
N LEU A 148 -0.18 8.75 14.56
CA LEU A 148 0.91 8.06 13.87
C LEU A 148 2.23 8.18 14.63
N ALA A 149 3.03 7.14 14.61
CA ALA A 149 4.46 7.24 14.92
C ALA A 149 5.11 8.22 13.93
N ARG A 150 5.87 9.17 14.48
CA ARG A 150 6.45 10.26 13.66
C ARG A 150 7.84 9.93 13.14
N LEU A 151 8.41 8.81 13.56
CA LEU A 151 9.72 8.35 13.14
C LEU A 151 9.66 6.88 12.76
N ALA A 152 10.19 6.54 11.59
CA ALA A 152 10.45 5.18 11.17
C ALA A 152 11.91 5.05 10.73
N LEU A 153 12.46 3.85 10.85
CA LEU A 153 13.83 3.55 10.41
C LEU A 153 13.80 2.83 9.07
N ALA A 154 14.47 3.37 8.07
CA ALA A 154 14.73 2.68 6.82
C ALA A 154 16.13 2.07 6.82
N VAL A 155 16.22 0.80 6.41
CA VAL A 155 17.46 0.04 6.30
C VAL A 155 17.63 -0.48 4.88
N TYR A 156 18.85 -0.45 4.36
CA TYR A 156 19.14 -0.81 2.99
C TYR A 156 20.07 -2.00 2.93
N TYR A 157 19.64 -3.05 2.20
CA TYR A 157 20.38 -4.30 2.07
C TYR A 157 20.65 -4.65 0.59
N PRO A 158 21.77 -5.32 0.29
CA PRO A 158 21.99 -5.88 -1.05
C PRO A 158 20.93 -6.91 -1.45
N LYS A 159 20.35 -7.61 -0.45
CA LYS A 159 19.35 -8.66 -0.60
C LYS A 159 18.21 -8.41 0.38
N PRO A 160 17.28 -7.48 0.07
CA PRO A 160 16.28 -7.01 1.03
C PRO A 160 15.29 -8.10 1.48
N ALA A 161 14.82 -8.97 0.58
CA ALA A 161 13.89 -10.04 0.95
C ALA A 161 14.56 -11.13 1.81
N THR A 162 15.82 -11.44 1.51
CA THR A 162 16.63 -12.36 2.33
C THR A 162 16.89 -11.77 3.72
N ALA A 163 17.27 -10.49 3.80
CA ALA A 163 17.47 -9.80 5.07
C ALA A 163 16.18 -9.71 5.88
N ALA A 164 15.06 -9.40 5.24
CA ALA A 164 13.76 -9.33 5.90
C ALA A 164 13.33 -10.69 6.49
N ARG A 165 13.51 -11.80 5.77
CA ARG A 165 13.24 -13.14 6.32
C ARG A 165 14.12 -13.42 7.53
N TRP A 166 15.40 -13.09 7.44
CA TRP A 166 16.29 -13.25 8.59
C TRP A 166 15.87 -12.40 9.79
N LEU A 167 15.47 -11.14 9.59
CA LEU A 167 14.95 -10.25 10.64
C LEU A 167 13.68 -10.83 11.30
N ALA A 168 12.78 -11.38 10.49
CA ALA A 168 11.58 -12.05 11.00
C ALA A 168 11.97 -13.29 11.84
N ASP A 169 12.83 -14.15 11.33
CA ASP A 169 13.20 -15.42 11.95
C ASP A 169 14.09 -15.24 13.20
N ALA A 170 15.10 -14.37 13.10
CA ALA A 170 16.10 -14.21 14.17
C ALA A 170 15.66 -13.23 15.25
N PHE A 171 14.94 -12.15 14.89
CA PHE A 171 14.51 -11.11 15.82
C PHE A 171 13.02 -11.16 16.12
N GLY A 172 12.27 -12.07 15.50
CA GLY A 172 10.83 -12.23 15.73
C GLY A 172 10.01 -11.05 15.24
N LEU A 173 10.51 -10.30 14.27
CA LEU A 173 9.79 -9.16 13.71
C LEU A 173 8.64 -9.65 12.84
N THR A 174 7.47 -9.03 12.99
CA THR A 174 6.27 -9.38 12.21
C THR A 174 6.16 -8.46 11.01
N PRO A 175 6.26 -8.99 9.76
CA PRO A 175 6.08 -8.18 8.57
C PRO A 175 4.62 -7.77 8.41
N THR A 176 4.37 -6.54 7.95
CA THR A 176 3.02 -6.03 7.69
C THR A 176 2.40 -6.61 6.42
N ASN A 177 3.26 -7.11 5.53
CA ASN A 177 2.88 -7.73 4.26
C ASN A 177 3.80 -8.93 3.98
N PRO A 178 3.39 -9.87 3.12
CA PRO A 178 4.25 -10.99 2.74
C PRO A 178 5.59 -10.50 2.21
N ILE A 179 6.67 -11.10 2.73
CA ILE A 179 8.02 -10.84 2.23
C ILE A 179 8.13 -11.43 0.81
N PRO A 180 8.62 -10.66 -0.19
CA PRO A 180 8.79 -11.17 -1.56
C PRO A 180 9.63 -12.44 -1.62
N ASP A 181 9.31 -13.36 -2.54
CA ASP A 181 10.03 -14.63 -2.70
C ASP A 181 11.47 -14.43 -3.19
N SER A 182 11.75 -13.33 -3.89
CA SER A 182 13.07 -13.03 -4.45
C SER A 182 13.55 -11.64 -4.06
N ASP A 183 14.88 -11.44 -4.16
CA ASP A 183 15.53 -10.15 -3.97
C ASP A 183 15.51 -9.28 -5.24
N SER A 184 14.89 -9.75 -6.33
CA SER A 184 14.78 -9.01 -7.58
C SER A 184 13.66 -7.96 -7.51
N GLY A 185 13.98 -6.74 -7.93
CA GLY A 185 13.04 -5.63 -8.00
C GLY A 185 13.07 -4.70 -6.78
N ARG A 186 12.28 -3.63 -6.87
CA ARG A 186 12.12 -2.66 -5.77
C ARG A 186 11.15 -3.23 -4.74
N ALA A 187 11.65 -3.86 -3.69
CA ALA A 187 10.86 -4.37 -2.60
C ALA A 187 10.56 -3.25 -1.59
N TRP A 188 9.32 -3.16 -1.16
CA TRP A 188 8.90 -2.45 0.04
C TRP A 188 8.53 -3.51 1.07
N ILE A 189 9.36 -3.66 2.10
CA ILE A 189 9.10 -4.61 3.18
C ILE A 189 9.07 -3.81 4.48
N GLU A 190 7.97 -3.92 5.22
CA GLU A 190 7.74 -3.17 6.44
C GLU A 190 7.47 -4.13 7.60
N PHE A 191 8.06 -3.84 8.74
CA PHE A 191 7.83 -4.52 10.01
C PHE A 191 7.28 -3.55 11.04
N HIS A 192 6.39 -4.03 11.88
CA HIS A 192 5.99 -3.32 13.08
C HIS A 192 6.98 -3.56 14.21
N VAL A 193 7.39 -2.48 14.89
CA VAL A 193 8.24 -2.51 16.09
C VAL A 193 7.60 -1.58 17.12
N GLY A 194 6.69 -2.11 17.92
CA GLY A 194 5.86 -1.29 18.82
C GLY A 194 4.95 -0.36 18.04
N ASN A 195 5.06 0.96 18.26
CA ASN A 195 4.36 1.99 17.49
C ASN A 195 5.22 2.59 16.36
N CYS A 196 6.37 1.98 16.06
CA CYS A 196 7.27 2.40 15.00
C CYS A 196 7.29 1.37 13.86
N SER A 197 7.79 1.78 12.69
CA SER A 197 8.02 0.92 11.54
C SER A 197 9.51 0.80 11.23
N LEU A 198 9.93 -0.40 10.87
CA LEU A 198 11.20 -0.65 10.20
C LEU A 198 10.93 -0.94 8.74
N LEU A 199 11.52 -0.16 7.85
CA LEU A 199 11.37 -0.26 6.39
C LEU A 199 12.64 -0.87 5.80
N VAL A 200 12.51 -1.97 5.06
CA VAL A 200 13.64 -2.68 4.43
C VAL A 200 13.60 -2.49 2.93
N PHE A 201 14.67 -1.99 2.36
CA PHE A 201 14.83 -1.69 0.95
C PHE A 201 16.10 -2.30 0.35
N GLY A 202 16.16 -2.38 -0.99
CA GLY A 202 17.39 -2.67 -1.72
C GLY A 202 18.34 -1.46 -1.74
N LEU A 203 19.64 -1.72 -1.76
CA LEU A 203 20.68 -0.66 -1.81
C LEU A 203 20.53 0.27 -3.02
N ASP A 204 20.03 -0.24 -4.15
CA ASP A 204 19.77 0.52 -5.38
C ASP A 204 18.61 1.51 -5.25
N SER A 205 17.80 1.39 -4.19
CA SER A 205 16.69 2.29 -3.89
C SER A 205 17.05 3.40 -2.90
N ALA A 206 18.30 3.47 -2.43
CA ALA A 206 18.72 4.46 -1.44
C ALA A 206 18.72 5.89 -2.02
N PRO A 207 18.01 6.86 -1.41
CA PRO A 207 17.97 8.24 -1.86
C PRO A 207 19.36 8.88 -1.89
N GLY A 208 19.67 9.62 -2.96
CA GLY A 208 20.92 10.38 -3.08
C GLY A 208 22.19 9.53 -3.20
N GLY A 209 22.05 8.22 -3.40
CA GLY A 209 23.14 7.25 -3.32
C GLY A 209 23.61 7.15 -1.86
N ALA A 210 23.16 6.12 -1.13
CA ALA A 210 23.61 5.91 0.24
C ALA A 210 25.14 5.96 0.30
N PRO A 211 25.74 6.71 1.25
CA PRO A 211 27.17 6.62 1.48
C PRO A 211 27.54 5.16 1.67
N ALA A 212 28.67 4.71 1.11
CA ALA A 212 29.09 3.30 1.18
C ALA A 212 29.16 2.75 2.63
N ALA A 213 29.07 3.60 3.64
CA ALA A 213 29.10 3.27 5.06
C ALA A 213 27.76 3.36 5.79
N SER A 214 26.67 3.91 5.20
CA SER A 214 25.37 4.05 5.87
C SER A 214 24.32 3.18 5.19
N THR A 215 23.82 2.19 5.92
CA THR A 215 22.71 1.34 5.48
C THR A 215 21.35 1.80 6.04
N HIS A 216 21.31 2.95 6.75
CA HIS A 216 20.12 3.43 7.46
C HIS A 216 19.81 4.87 7.06
N VAL A 217 18.54 5.14 6.78
CA VAL A 217 18.00 6.48 6.53
C VAL A 217 16.73 6.65 7.37
N PRO A 218 16.71 7.60 8.32
CA PRO A 218 15.50 7.92 9.08
C PRO A 218 14.37 8.42 8.18
N TRP A 219 13.17 7.97 8.48
CA TRP A 219 11.94 8.49 7.88
C TRP A 219 11.14 9.25 8.94
N LEU A 220 10.81 10.51 8.64
CA LEU A 220 10.01 11.37 9.49
C LEU A 220 8.65 11.58 8.83
N PHE A 221 7.57 11.13 9.48
CA PHE A 221 6.21 11.38 9.02
C PHE A 221 5.66 12.67 9.59
N VAL A 222 5.13 13.54 8.72
CA VAL A 222 4.61 14.88 9.08
C VAL A 222 3.18 15.03 8.56
N GLU A 223 2.37 15.81 9.28
CA GLU A 223 0.96 16.04 8.92
C GLU A 223 0.81 16.92 7.69
N ASP A 224 1.62 17.97 7.59
CA ASP A 224 1.64 18.93 6.48
C ASP A 224 3.03 18.94 5.86
N LEU A 225 3.19 18.20 4.78
CA LEU A 225 4.45 18.06 4.07
C LEU A 225 4.87 19.36 3.39
N ASP A 226 3.92 20.13 2.83
CA ASP A 226 4.21 21.35 2.10
C ASP A 226 4.72 22.44 3.06
N ALA A 227 4.04 22.63 4.20
CA ALA A 227 4.48 23.55 5.24
C ALA A 227 5.82 23.13 5.85
N HIS A 228 6.04 21.82 6.04
CA HIS A 228 7.31 21.31 6.55
C HIS A 228 8.45 21.55 5.56
N PHE A 229 8.24 21.28 4.28
CA PHE A 229 9.21 21.53 3.20
C PHE A 229 9.59 23.01 3.11
N ALA A 230 8.57 23.88 3.07
CA ALA A 230 8.81 25.33 3.02
C ALA A 230 9.65 25.82 4.20
N ARG A 231 9.37 25.33 5.41
CA ARG A 231 10.15 25.63 6.61
C ARG A 231 11.59 25.12 6.51
N ALA A 232 11.77 23.87 6.05
CA ALA A 232 13.10 23.25 5.90
C ALA A 232 13.97 24.06 4.92
N VAL A 233 13.43 24.41 3.75
CA VAL A 233 14.10 25.27 2.76
C VAL A 233 14.45 26.63 3.34
N ALA A 234 13.50 27.29 4.00
CA ALA A 234 13.74 28.60 4.64
C ALA A 234 14.80 28.57 5.73
N ARG A 235 15.08 27.40 6.30
CA ARG A 235 16.12 27.17 7.32
C ARG A 235 17.42 26.62 6.75
N GLY A 236 17.53 26.52 5.41
CA GLY A 236 18.77 26.14 4.73
C GLY A 236 19.04 24.65 4.68
N ALA A 237 18.01 23.80 4.78
CA ALA A 237 18.19 22.36 4.56
C ALA A 237 18.72 22.11 3.13
N ASP A 238 19.69 21.20 3.02
CA ASP A 238 20.21 20.74 1.73
C ASP A 238 19.21 19.74 1.12
N VAL A 239 18.32 20.24 0.25
CA VAL A 239 17.30 19.43 -0.40
C VAL A 239 17.94 18.59 -1.50
N VAL A 240 17.97 17.27 -1.31
CA VAL A 240 18.51 16.28 -2.26
C VAL A 240 17.47 15.96 -3.34
N GLU A 241 16.21 15.75 -2.92
CA GLU A 241 15.06 15.50 -3.80
C GLU A 241 13.90 16.36 -3.31
N GLY A 242 13.29 17.14 -4.22
CA GLY A 242 12.08 17.91 -3.92
C GLY A 242 10.88 17.03 -3.63
N ILE A 243 9.72 17.65 -3.31
CA ILE A 243 8.50 16.87 -3.07
C ILE A 243 8.17 16.06 -4.32
N HIS A 244 8.02 14.76 -4.14
CA HIS A 244 7.68 13.78 -5.16
C HIS A 244 6.72 12.74 -4.61
N SER A 245 6.10 11.95 -5.50
CA SER A 245 5.19 10.86 -5.15
C SER A 245 5.77 9.52 -5.60
N HIS A 246 5.80 8.55 -4.70
CA HIS A 246 6.18 7.18 -4.98
C HIS A 246 5.52 6.23 -3.96
N GLY A 247 4.19 6.10 -4.04
CA GLY A 247 3.39 5.44 -3.00
C GLY A 247 3.17 6.30 -1.74
N TYR A 248 4.04 7.29 -1.50
CA TYR A 248 3.94 8.37 -0.52
C TYR A 248 4.31 9.68 -1.19
N ARG A 249 3.74 10.81 -0.70
CA ARG A 249 4.33 12.12 -0.95
C ARG A 249 5.50 12.27 0.04
N ALA A 250 6.67 12.56 -0.46
CA ALA A 250 7.87 12.71 0.36
C ALA A 250 8.87 13.66 -0.28
N TYR A 251 9.83 14.13 0.50
CA TYR A 251 11.04 14.77 0.01
C TYR A 251 12.27 14.26 0.78
N VAL A 252 13.46 14.47 0.23
CA VAL A 252 14.72 14.04 0.81
C VAL A 252 15.61 15.26 1.07
N ALA A 253 16.14 15.36 2.26
CA ALA A 253 17.10 16.43 2.63
C ALA A 253 18.25 15.88 3.46
N ARG A 254 19.37 16.60 3.46
CA ARG A 254 20.47 16.36 4.38
C ARG A 254 20.43 17.37 5.51
N ASP A 255 20.82 16.91 6.68
CA ASP A 255 21.10 17.77 7.81
C ASP A 255 22.49 18.43 7.68
N PRO A 256 22.87 19.36 8.58
CA PRO A 256 24.16 20.05 8.51
C PRO A 256 25.40 19.14 8.56
N ASP A 257 25.26 17.92 9.09
CA ASP A 257 26.33 16.93 9.16
C ASP A 257 26.33 15.99 7.95
N GLY A 258 25.41 16.21 6.99
CA GLY A 258 25.31 15.45 5.74
C GLY A 258 24.53 14.15 5.83
N TYR A 259 23.86 13.86 6.97
CA TYR A 259 23.00 12.68 7.08
C TYR A 259 21.69 12.89 6.31
N THR A 260 21.31 11.88 5.56
CA THR A 260 20.11 11.90 4.71
C THR A 260 18.86 11.55 5.52
N TRP A 261 17.81 12.35 5.36
CA TRP A 261 16.49 12.14 5.92
C TRP A 261 15.45 12.09 4.83
N THR A 262 14.48 11.17 4.95
CA THR A 262 13.27 11.17 4.13
C THR A 262 12.13 11.70 4.98
N ILE A 263 11.44 12.73 4.49
CA ILE A 263 10.30 13.33 5.16
C ILE A 263 9.05 13.01 4.32
N ALA A 264 8.08 12.35 4.91
CA ALA A 264 6.91 11.85 4.21
C ALA A 264 5.59 12.36 4.82
N GLN A 265 4.58 12.52 3.97
CA GLN A 265 3.23 12.88 4.39
C GLN A 265 2.64 11.78 5.26
N ALA A 266 2.29 12.10 6.50
CA ALA A 266 1.57 11.20 7.40
C ALA A 266 0.15 10.96 6.90
N ARG A 267 -0.31 9.69 6.95
CA ARG A 267 -1.65 9.29 6.50
C ARG A 267 -2.30 8.38 7.54
N PRO A 268 -3.62 8.47 7.76
CA PRO A 268 -4.34 7.52 8.60
C PRO A 268 -4.12 6.08 8.12
N GLY A 269 -4.00 5.13 9.05
CA GLY A 269 -3.79 3.71 8.74
C GLY A 269 -2.38 3.32 8.29
N MET A 270 -1.44 4.27 8.22
CA MET A 270 -0.02 3.95 8.00
C MET A 270 0.54 3.17 9.19
N ARG A 271 0.95 1.95 8.91
CA ARG A 271 1.83 1.13 9.74
C ARG A 271 2.44 0.01 8.93
#